data_4e273aa9e63ad49b84c50b9b52a17466
#
_entry.id   4e273aa9e63ad49b84c50b9b52a17466
#
_cell.length_a   1.000
_cell.length_b   1.000
_cell.length_c   1.000
_cell.angle_alpha   90.00
_cell.angle_beta   90.00
_cell.angle_gamma   90.00
#
_symmetry.space_group_name_H-M   'P 1'
#
loop_
_entity.id
_entity.type
_entity.pdbx_description
1 polymer ?
#
loop_
_entity_poly.entity_id
_entity_poly.type
_entity_poly.pdbx_seq_one_letter_code
_entity_poly.pdbx_strand_id
1 'polypeptide(L)'
;MENLLPLCVCALSLALLVVLGCAEKRRNEANRKKLRVAVNVNGIRGKSTATRLITAILAEAGYRVVGKTTGTAARMIFWDAEDEQEVVRRPHGISISEQIQVINSAVKRGADALVCECMAVRPDYQRVYQHQIINAGLTVITNVLEDHLDEMGPTTDQIAWAFADTIPYNGAVVIPDCEYTEYFKSVAEERGTRVFVADDSLISEEYLKQFDYRLFPHNCSVALAAANALGIDRETALSAMLKAHADPGALRFYDISLPKGDCCIVNAFAANEPSSSLDIWNIVCSERPEQSANPIILMNCRPDRVDRTKQFVRDFFPKIPNAVIIAAGESTGNITKAEAHGRFPNADRYINLEKQSPEKVLETLKPLLPGRIVMCVGNIHGSGEPILHALLEYGRLPLPEPIFRERRKSRH
;
A
#
# COMPACT_ATOMS: atom_id res chain seq x y z
N MET A 1 -3.29 56.50 -14.80
CA MET A 1 -3.68 56.05 -13.44
C MET A 1 -4.44 54.74 -13.45
N GLU A 2 -5.05 54.31 -14.59
CA GLU A 2 -5.89 53.11 -14.68
C GLU A 2 -5.17 51.78 -14.41
N ASN A 3 -3.84 51.67 -14.65
CA ASN A 3 -3.09 50.47 -14.43
C ASN A 3 -2.43 50.34 -13.05
N LEU A 4 -2.49 51.35 -12.22
CA LEU A 4 -1.81 51.34 -10.92
C LEU A 4 -2.56 50.51 -9.88
N LEU A 5 -3.87 50.54 -9.89
CA LEU A 5 -4.72 49.82 -8.93
C LEU A 5 -4.58 48.28 -9.10
N PRO A 6 -4.70 47.71 -10.32
CA PRO A 6 -4.46 46.28 -10.53
C PRO A 6 -3.04 45.85 -10.14
N LEU A 7 -2.03 46.66 -10.41
CA LEU A 7 -0.63 46.34 -10.04
C LEU A 7 -0.44 46.31 -8.51
N CYS A 8 -1.06 47.26 -7.79
CA CYS A 8 -1.03 47.29 -6.31
C CYS A 8 -1.76 46.04 -5.75
N VAL A 9 -2.91 45.66 -6.29
CA VAL A 9 -3.67 44.47 -5.86
C VAL A 9 -2.82 43.21 -6.08
N CYS A 10 -2.18 43.04 -7.24
CA CYS A 10 -1.29 41.90 -7.53
C CYS A 10 -0.10 41.89 -6.56
N ALA A 11 0.56 43.01 -6.32
CA ALA A 11 1.69 43.09 -5.39
C ALA A 11 1.28 42.75 -3.95
N LEU A 12 0.16 43.28 -3.47
CA LEU A 12 -0.38 42.96 -2.13
C LEU A 12 -0.78 41.49 -2.02
N SER A 13 -1.41 40.92 -3.03
CA SER A 13 -1.78 39.50 -3.06
C SER A 13 -0.55 38.61 -3.02
N LEU A 14 0.50 38.93 -3.80
CA LEU A 14 1.78 38.22 -3.79
C LEU A 14 2.45 38.33 -2.41
N ALA A 15 2.53 39.52 -1.85
CA ALA A 15 3.09 39.74 -0.50
C ALA A 15 2.34 38.90 0.55
N LEU A 16 1.01 38.91 0.51
CA LEU A 16 0.19 38.10 1.41
C LEU A 16 0.49 36.59 1.25
N LEU A 17 0.58 36.08 0.02
CA LEU A 17 0.90 34.67 -0.24
C LEU A 17 2.29 34.30 0.30
N VAL A 18 3.28 35.17 0.14
CA VAL A 18 4.64 34.97 0.69
C VAL A 18 4.60 34.93 2.22
N VAL A 19 3.88 35.85 2.85
CA VAL A 19 3.76 35.88 4.32
C VAL A 19 3.07 34.64 4.84
N LEU A 20 1.98 34.21 4.21
CA LEU A 20 1.27 32.98 4.59
C LEU A 20 2.14 31.73 4.40
N GLY A 21 2.86 31.64 3.30
CA GLY A 21 3.81 30.52 3.03
C GLY A 21 4.96 30.48 4.06
N CYS A 22 5.53 31.65 4.41
CA CYS A 22 6.54 31.73 5.45
C CYS A 22 6.01 31.34 6.84
N ALA A 23 4.79 31.73 7.15
CA ALA A 23 4.14 31.36 8.42
C ALA A 23 3.86 29.86 8.49
N GLU A 24 3.37 29.25 7.40
CA GLU A 24 3.16 27.79 7.29
C GLU A 24 4.48 27.03 7.46
N LYS A 25 5.56 27.45 6.75
CA LYS A 25 6.87 26.84 6.86
C LYS A 25 7.40 26.89 8.30
N ARG A 26 7.38 28.07 8.93
CA ARG A 26 7.82 28.25 10.34
C ARG A 26 7.02 27.36 11.30
N ARG A 27 5.71 27.28 11.11
CA ARG A 27 4.84 26.43 11.91
C ARG A 27 5.18 24.95 11.72
N ASN A 28 5.40 24.50 10.48
CA ASN A 28 5.79 23.13 10.19
C ASN A 28 7.14 22.79 10.84
N GLU A 29 8.15 23.66 10.72
CA GLU A 29 9.46 23.50 11.38
C GLU A 29 9.33 23.42 12.91
N ALA A 30 8.50 24.27 13.52
CA ALA A 30 8.24 24.21 14.96
C ALA A 30 7.55 22.92 15.39
N ASN A 31 6.64 22.39 14.58
CA ASN A 31 5.98 21.11 14.85
C ASN A 31 6.93 19.93 14.72
N ARG A 32 7.77 19.89 13.68
CA ARG A 32 8.78 18.82 13.50
C ARG A 32 9.73 18.72 14.70
N LYS A 33 10.16 19.85 15.26
CA LYS A 33 11.03 19.86 16.45
C LYS A 33 10.41 19.23 17.70
N LYS A 34 9.10 19.01 17.73
CA LYS A 34 8.39 18.35 18.83
C LYS A 34 8.40 16.81 18.66
N LEU A 35 8.70 16.32 17.46
CA LEU A 35 8.81 14.91 17.17
C LEU A 35 10.24 14.44 17.47
N ARG A 36 10.39 13.52 18.40
CA ARG A 36 11.68 12.90 18.74
C ARG A 36 12.16 11.96 17.65
N VAL A 37 11.20 11.28 17.00
CA VAL A 37 11.44 10.35 15.90
C VAL A 37 10.51 10.71 14.74
N ALA A 38 11.09 10.83 13.55
CA ALA A 38 10.34 10.92 12.30
C ALA A 38 10.93 9.93 11.29
N VAL A 39 10.09 9.08 10.74
CA VAL A 39 10.45 8.04 9.77
C VAL A 39 9.73 8.31 8.44
N ASN A 40 10.50 8.34 7.36
CA ASN A 40 10.00 8.38 5.98
C ASN A 40 10.10 6.97 5.38
N VAL A 41 8.98 6.35 5.03
CA VAL A 41 8.95 5.04 4.37
C VAL A 41 8.72 5.23 2.88
N ASN A 42 9.73 4.92 2.08
CA ASN A 42 9.75 5.05 0.63
C ASN A 42 10.03 3.70 -0.06
N GLY A 43 9.99 3.66 -1.39
CA GLY A 43 10.16 2.46 -2.21
C GLY A 43 8.96 2.21 -3.11
N ILE A 44 8.95 1.10 -3.83
CA ILE A 44 7.87 0.77 -4.76
C ILE A 44 6.78 -0.04 -4.05
N ARG A 45 7.12 -1.17 -3.44
CA ARG A 45 6.19 -2.11 -2.81
C ARG A 45 6.42 -2.23 -1.30
N GLY A 46 5.38 -2.62 -0.57
CA GLY A 46 5.47 -2.89 0.86
C GLY A 46 5.54 -1.66 1.77
N LYS A 47 5.48 -0.45 1.24
CA LYS A 47 5.52 0.80 2.02
C LYS A 47 4.48 0.84 3.14
N SER A 48 3.20 0.60 2.82
CA SER A 48 2.11 0.63 3.82
C SER A 48 2.31 -0.43 4.90
N THR A 49 2.73 -1.63 4.51
CA THR A 49 3.04 -2.72 5.44
C THR A 49 4.21 -2.33 6.35
N ALA A 50 5.34 -1.87 5.80
CA ALA A 50 6.48 -1.41 6.59
C ALA A 50 6.11 -0.25 7.53
N THR A 51 5.30 0.70 7.06
CA THR A 51 4.78 1.81 7.89
C THR A 51 4.00 1.27 9.11
N ARG A 52 3.13 0.28 8.92
CA ARG A 52 2.35 -0.34 9.98
C ARG A 52 3.22 -1.09 10.99
N LEU A 53 4.14 -1.91 10.49
CA LEU A 53 5.07 -2.67 11.33
C LEU A 53 5.96 -1.75 12.16
N ILE A 54 6.55 -0.70 11.55
CA ILE A 54 7.39 0.27 12.26
C ILE A 54 6.58 1.09 13.26
N THR A 55 5.32 1.44 12.92
CA THR A 55 4.43 2.13 13.86
C THR A 55 4.15 1.27 15.08
N ALA A 56 3.84 -0.02 14.90
CA ALA A 56 3.64 -0.95 16.02
C ALA A 56 4.90 -1.10 16.88
N ILE A 57 6.09 -1.19 16.26
CA ILE A 57 7.37 -1.26 16.96
C ILE A 57 7.60 -0.02 17.86
N LEU A 58 7.36 1.17 17.32
CA LEU A 58 7.51 2.41 18.07
C LEU A 58 6.48 2.53 19.20
N ALA A 59 5.24 2.08 18.98
CA ALA A 59 4.20 2.07 20.01
C ALA A 59 4.59 1.14 21.17
N GLU A 60 5.07 -0.07 20.88
CA GLU A 60 5.54 -1.04 21.89
C GLU A 60 6.76 -0.52 22.65
N ALA A 61 7.66 0.20 21.97
CA ALA A 61 8.81 0.84 22.59
C ALA A 61 8.45 2.10 23.42
N GLY A 62 7.15 2.38 23.61
CA GLY A 62 6.65 3.45 24.48
C GLY A 62 6.58 4.84 23.84
N TYR A 63 6.71 4.96 22.51
CA TYR A 63 6.51 6.23 21.82
C TYR A 63 5.03 6.51 21.63
N ARG A 64 4.65 7.79 21.73
CA ARG A 64 3.34 8.28 21.27
C ARG A 64 3.39 8.48 19.76
N VAL A 65 3.32 7.36 19.05
CA VAL A 65 3.55 7.33 17.60
C VAL A 65 2.26 7.54 16.82
N VAL A 66 2.37 8.27 15.72
CA VAL A 66 1.35 8.32 14.66
C VAL A 66 1.92 7.71 13.40
N GLY A 67 1.24 6.69 12.85
CA GLY A 67 1.52 6.12 11.55
C GLY A 67 0.58 6.71 10.50
N LYS A 68 1.10 6.97 9.29
CA LYS A 68 0.27 7.40 8.16
C LYS A 68 0.61 6.61 6.92
N THR A 69 -0.35 5.82 6.45
CA THR A 69 -0.24 5.10 5.16
C THR A 69 -0.79 5.94 4.01
N THR A 70 -0.48 5.54 2.78
CA THR A 70 -0.97 6.17 1.55
C THR A 70 -1.81 5.19 0.73
N GLY A 71 -1.84 5.35 -0.57
CA GLY A 71 -2.57 4.45 -1.46
C GLY A 71 -4.09 4.71 -1.48
N THR A 72 -4.84 3.70 -1.85
CA THR A 72 -6.28 3.80 -2.12
C THR A 72 -7.10 3.96 -0.84
N ALA A 73 -6.65 3.37 0.26
CA ALA A 73 -7.27 3.46 1.58
C ALA A 73 -6.26 4.02 2.59
N ALA A 74 -5.88 5.29 2.43
CA ALA A 74 -4.94 5.94 3.34
C ALA A 74 -5.49 5.98 4.77
N ARG A 75 -4.65 5.62 5.75
CA ARG A 75 -5.02 5.51 7.16
C ARG A 75 -4.08 6.32 8.05
N MET A 76 -4.66 6.82 9.14
CA MET A 76 -3.92 7.33 10.30
C MET A 76 -4.04 6.29 11.41
N ILE A 77 -2.91 5.87 11.95
CA ILE A 77 -2.77 4.87 13.03
C ILE A 77 -2.27 5.63 14.25
N PHE A 78 -2.89 5.43 15.41
CA PHE A 78 -2.58 6.15 16.63
C PHE A 78 -2.20 5.18 17.75
N TRP A 79 -1.25 5.56 18.59
CA TRP A 79 -0.81 4.78 19.74
C TRP A 79 -1.87 4.59 20.85
N ASP A 80 -2.89 5.46 20.85
CA ASP A 80 -3.94 5.55 21.88
C ASP A 80 -5.33 5.16 21.36
N ALA A 81 -5.40 4.53 20.19
CA ALA A 81 -6.65 4.09 19.58
C ALA A 81 -6.48 2.74 18.89
N GLU A 82 -7.42 1.83 19.14
CA GLU A 82 -7.48 0.54 18.44
C GLU A 82 -7.90 0.70 16.98
N ASP A 83 -8.83 1.63 16.71
CA ASP A 83 -9.35 1.90 15.37
C ASP A 83 -8.47 2.87 14.59
N GLU A 84 -8.17 2.51 13.35
CA GLU A 84 -7.53 3.40 12.40
C GLU A 84 -8.52 4.44 11.86
N GLN A 85 -8.03 5.64 11.57
CA GLN A 85 -8.86 6.69 10.98
C GLN A 85 -8.56 6.82 9.48
N GLU A 86 -9.62 6.89 8.69
CA GLU A 86 -9.49 7.17 7.26
C GLU A 86 -9.00 8.61 7.03
N VAL A 87 -8.03 8.76 6.13
CA VAL A 87 -7.58 10.08 5.69
C VAL A 87 -8.60 10.67 4.72
N VAL A 88 -9.39 11.62 5.21
CA VAL A 88 -10.37 12.34 4.38
C VAL A 88 -9.64 13.29 3.44
N ARG A 89 -9.58 12.94 2.17
CA ARG A 89 -8.93 13.75 1.14
C ARG A 89 -9.81 14.93 0.72
N ARG A 90 -9.14 16.04 0.37
CA ARG A 90 -9.80 17.20 -0.20
C ARG A 90 -10.24 16.95 -1.64
N PRO A 91 -11.24 17.72 -2.17
CA PRO A 91 -11.71 17.55 -3.55
C PRO A 91 -10.63 17.71 -4.62
N HIS A 92 -9.53 18.40 -4.32
CA HIS A 92 -8.42 18.65 -5.25
C HIS A 92 -7.44 17.47 -5.39
N GLY A 93 -7.74 16.31 -4.78
CA GLY A 93 -6.94 15.10 -4.91
C GLY A 93 -5.76 15.02 -3.94
N ILE A 94 -4.78 14.18 -4.32
CA ILE A 94 -3.60 13.85 -3.51
C ILE A 94 -2.55 14.96 -3.66
N SER A 95 -2.04 15.48 -2.54
CA SER A 95 -0.99 16.49 -2.54
C SER A 95 0.03 16.22 -1.43
N ILE A 96 1.32 16.44 -1.72
CA ILE A 96 2.39 16.34 -0.72
C ILE A 96 2.18 17.30 0.46
N SER A 97 1.48 18.41 0.27
CA SER A 97 1.13 19.36 1.34
C SER A 97 0.16 18.78 2.37
N GLU A 98 -0.55 17.66 2.06
CA GLU A 98 -1.35 16.91 3.03
C GLU A 98 -0.50 16.51 4.25
N GLN A 99 0.79 16.23 4.04
CA GLN A 99 1.70 15.81 5.11
C GLN A 99 1.97 16.90 6.14
N ILE A 100 1.91 18.17 5.77
CA ILE A 100 1.99 19.29 6.73
C ILE A 100 0.80 19.23 7.72
N GLN A 101 -0.37 18.84 7.23
CA GLN A 101 -1.56 18.68 8.08
C GLN A 101 -1.44 17.43 8.96
N VAL A 102 -0.87 16.34 8.44
CA VAL A 102 -0.58 15.12 9.21
C VAL A 102 0.36 15.43 10.37
N ILE A 103 1.49 16.11 10.11
CA ILE A 103 2.44 16.55 11.15
C ILE A 103 1.74 17.42 12.19
N ASN A 104 0.96 18.41 11.75
CA ASN A 104 0.23 19.30 12.65
C ASN A 104 -0.81 18.53 13.51
N SER A 105 -1.52 17.58 12.93
CA SER A 105 -2.51 16.75 13.64
C SER A 105 -1.85 15.81 14.64
N ALA A 106 -0.74 15.17 14.27
CA ALA A 106 0.04 14.31 15.15
C ALA A 106 0.54 15.10 16.38
N VAL A 107 1.16 16.26 16.16
CA VAL A 107 1.67 17.10 17.25
C VAL A 107 0.55 17.65 18.12
N LYS A 108 -0.60 18.02 17.56
CA LYS A 108 -1.78 18.46 18.34
C LYS A 108 -2.32 17.34 19.24
N ARG A 109 -2.25 16.08 18.80
CA ARG A 109 -2.64 14.92 19.60
C ARG A 109 -1.62 14.58 20.69
N GLY A 110 -0.44 15.20 20.65
CA GLY A 110 0.63 14.97 21.62
C GLY A 110 1.62 13.89 21.20
N ALA A 111 1.67 13.52 19.92
CA ALA A 111 2.64 12.57 19.40
C ALA A 111 4.07 13.10 19.55
N ASP A 112 5.00 12.17 19.84
CA ASP A 112 6.44 12.40 19.87
C ASP A 112 7.18 11.58 18.81
N ALA A 113 6.47 10.71 18.09
CA ALA A 113 6.98 9.97 16.95
C ALA A 113 6.00 10.00 15.77
N LEU A 114 6.52 9.94 14.54
CA LEU A 114 5.75 9.93 13.31
C LEU A 114 6.38 8.95 12.31
N VAL A 115 5.59 8.04 11.77
CA VAL A 115 5.97 7.16 10.66
C VAL A 115 5.09 7.50 9.47
N CYS A 116 5.67 8.03 8.41
CA CYS A 116 4.93 8.45 7.23
C CYS A 116 5.37 7.70 5.99
N GLU A 117 4.42 7.08 5.30
CA GLU A 117 4.63 6.58 3.96
C GLU A 117 4.78 7.74 2.96
N CYS A 118 5.81 7.72 2.14
CA CYS A 118 6.01 8.67 1.06
C CYS A 118 4.93 8.49 -0.01
N MET A 119 4.18 9.55 -0.27
CA MET A 119 3.14 9.55 -1.29
C MET A 119 3.60 10.16 -2.62
N ALA A 120 4.76 10.77 -2.64
CA ALA A 120 5.30 11.41 -3.84
C ALA A 120 5.82 10.35 -4.81
N VAL A 121 5.45 10.48 -6.08
CA VAL A 121 5.98 9.65 -7.17
C VAL A 121 7.15 10.36 -7.82
N ARG A 122 6.98 11.61 -8.26
CA ARG A 122 8.02 12.39 -8.92
C ARG A 122 9.23 12.64 -8.02
N PRO A 123 10.48 12.52 -8.56
CA PRO A 123 11.72 12.67 -7.77
C PRO A 123 11.83 14.03 -7.05
N ASP A 124 11.47 15.13 -7.72
CA ASP A 124 11.48 16.47 -7.14
C ASP A 124 10.53 16.59 -5.94
N TYR A 125 9.36 15.96 -6.01
CA TYR A 125 8.39 15.93 -4.90
C TYR A 125 8.85 15.04 -3.75
N GLN A 126 9.51 13.92 -4.03
CA GLN A 126 10.11 13.06 -2.99
C GLN A 126 11.20 13.80 -2.22
N ARG A 127 12.06 14.55 -2.92
CA ARG A 127 13.09 15.38 -2.31
C ARG A 127 12.50 16.50 -1.45
N VAL A 128 11.48 17.21 -1.96
CA VAL A 128 10.76 18.24 -1.19
C VAL A 128 10.06 17.63 0.02
N TYR A 129 9.42 16.50 -0.16
CA TYR A 129 8.76 15.78 0.94
C TYR A 129 9.75 15.45 2.06
N GLN A 130 10.89 14.81 1.71
CA GLN A 130 11.89 14.42 2.70
C GLN A 130 12.53 15.65 3.37
N HIS A 131 13.07 16.58 2.61
CA HIS A 131 13.96 17.61 3.17
C HIS A 131 13.24 18.89 3.64
N GLN A 132 12.05 19.18 3.09
CA GLN A 132 11.34 20.41 3.43
C GLN A 132 10.08 20.14 4.28
N ILE A 133 9.36 19.05 4.04
CA ILE A 133 8.09 18.78 4.72
C ILE A 133 8.30 17.94 5.97
N ILE A 134 8.76 16.67 5.85
CA ILE A 134 8.89 15.77 6.99
C ILE A 134 10.24 15.93 7.69
N ASN A 135 11.31 16.08 6.94
CA ASN A 135 12.70 16.11 7.43
C ASN A 135 12.99 14.95 8.40
N ALA A 136 12.67 13.73 7.96
CA ALA A 136 12.82 12.53 8.75
C ALA A 136 14.30 12.25 9.05
N GLY A 137 14.59 11.87 10.29
CA GLY A 137 15.90 11.42 10.72
C GLY A 137 16.22 9.98 10.29
N LEU A 138 15.18 9.20 9.96
CA LEU A 138 15.30 7.85 9.40
C LEU A 138 14.48 7.78 8.10
N THR A 139 15.15 7.39 7.01
CA THR A 139 14.47 6.98 5.78
C THR A 139 14.56 5.46 5.63
N VAL A 140 13.47 4.85 5.21
CA VAL A 140 13.37 3.42 4.90
C VAL A 140 13.07 3.28 3.41
N ILE A 141 13.96 2.64 2.66
CA ILE A 141 13.75 2.29 1.25
C ILE A 141 13.39 0.81 1.22
N THR A 142 12.13 0.50 0.90
CA THR A 142 11.67 -0.89 0.94
C THR A 142 12.25 -1.73 -0.20
N ASN A 143 12.22 -1.23 -1.41
CA ASN A 143 12.78 -1.90 -2.60
C ASN A 143 12.93 -0.91 -3.76
N VAL A 144 13.66 -1.34 -4.79
CA VAL A 144 13.78 -0.66 -6.09
C VAL A 144 13.27 -1.62 -7.16
N LEU A 145 12.12 -1.32 -7.74
CA LEU A 145 11.44 -2.14 -8.75
C LEU A 145 10.92 -1.23 -9.87
N GLU A 146 10.63 -1.79 -11.02
CA GLU A 146 9.99 -1.05 -12.11
C GLU A 146 8.54 -0.69 -11.76
N ASP A 147 8.28 0.61 -11.64
CA ASP A 147 6.93 1.16 -11.50
C ASP A 147 6.98 2.67 -11.80
N HIS A 148 5.87 3.25 -12.22
CA HIS A 148 5.75 4.69 -12.52
C HIS A 148 6.88 5.22 -13.44
N LEU A 149 7.28 4.43 -14.46
CA LEU A 149 8.40 4.75 -15.34
C LEU A 149 8.22 6.06 -16.12
N ASP A 150 6.98 6.48 -16.32
CA ASP A 150 6.58 7.74 -16.93
C ASP A 150 6.87 8.97 -16.05
N GLU A 151 6.92 8.79 -14.73
CA GLU A 151 7.12 9.87 -13.77
C GLU A 151 8.49 9.81 -13.05
N MET A 152 8.96 8.61 -12.70
CA MET A 152 10.24 8.41 -12.00
C MET A 152 11.44 8.33 -12.93
N GLY A 153 11.20 8.02 -14.21
CA GLY A 153 12.21 7.81 -15.24
C GLY A 153 12.17 6.38 -15.80
N PRO A 154 12.61 6.20 -17.06
CA PRO A 154 12.44 4.97 -17.83
C PRO A 154 13.27 3.77 -17.35
N THR A 155 14.13 3.91 -16.35
CA THR A 155 14.99 2.84 -15.85
C THR A 155 14.96 2.70 -14.34
N THR A 156 15.28 1.52 -13.83
CA THR A 156 15.43 1.25 -12.39
C THR A 156 16.53 2.11 -11.75
N ASP A 157 17.57 2.47 -12.49
CA ASP A 157 18.63 3.38 -12.02
C ASP A 157 18.05 4.73 -11.62
N GLN A 158 17.17 5.29 -12.45
CA GLN A 158 16.53 6.58 -12.14
C GLN A 158 15.60 6.51 -10.94
N ILE A 159 14.93 5.38 -10.76
CA ILE A 159 14.15 5.10 -9.55
C ILE A 159 15.06 5.05 -8.33
N ALA A 160 16.21 4.35 -8.43
CA ALA A 160 17.19 4.30 -7.35
C ALA A 160 17.74 5.70 -7.02
N TRP A 161 18.02 6.53 -8.02
CA TRP A 161 18.45 7.92 -7.80
C TRP A 161 17.41 8.76 -7.09
N ALA A 162 16.13 8.61 -7.47
CA ALA A 162 15.03 9.30 -6.81
C ALA A 162 14.90 8.91 -5.32
N PHE A 163 15.10 7.63 -5.00
CA PHE A 163 15.10 7.17 -3.62
C PHE A 163 16.33 7.63 -2.85
N ALA A 164 17.51 7.59 -3.46
CA ALA A 164 18.73 8.10 -2.86
C ALA A 164 18.61 9.59 -2.46
N ASP A 165 17.87 10.38 -3.22
CA ASP A 165 17.57 11.77 -2.87
C ASP A 165 16.80 11.91 -1.55
N THR A 166 16.10 10.87 -1.08
CA THR A 166 15.40 10.89 0.20
C THR A 166 16.24 10.45 1.40
N ILE A 167 17.49 10.04 1.22
CA ILE A 167 18.40 9.72 2.31
C ILE A 167 18.66 11.00 3.14
N PRO A 168 18.47 11.00 4.46
CA PRO A 168 18.64 12.18 5.29
C PRO A 168 20.13 12.61 5.38
N TYR A 169 20.38 13.80 5.87
CA TYR A 169 21.72 14.23 6.28
C TYR A 169 21.90 13.97 7.78
N ASN A 170 23.06 13.41 8.17
CA ASN A 170 23.40 13.10 9.57
C ASN A 170 22.35 12.26 10.31
N GLY A 171 21.69 11.33 9.61
CA GLY A 171 20.61 10.50 10.12
C GLY A 171 20.91 9.02 10.02
N ALA A 172 19.87 8.27 9.64
CA ALA A 172 19.96 6.85 9.35
C ALA A 172 19.13 6.50 8.10
N VAL A 173 19.54 5.47 7.38
CA VAL A 173 18.79 4.90 6.27
C VAL A 173 18.75 3.38 6.37
N VAL A 174 17.56 2.81 6.18
CA VAL A 174 17.37 1.38 5.93
C VAL A 174 17.28 1.19 4.42
N ILE A 175 18.05 0.28 3.88
CA ILE A 175 18.10 -0.05 2.46
C ILE A 175 17.87 -1.55 2.24
N PRO A 176 17.27 -1.94 1.09
CA PRO A 176 17.19 -3.35 0.70
C PRO A 176 18.58 -3.89 0.35
N ASP A 177 18.76 -5.21 0.46
CA ASP A 177 19.89 -5.90 -0.17
C ASP A 177 19.56 -6.15 -1.65
N CYS A 178 20.14 -5.35 -2.54
CA CYS A 178 19.88 -5.36 -3.97
C CYS A 178 21.07 -4.80 -4.76
N GLU A 179 20.99 -4.78 -6.08
CA GLU A 179 22.01 -4.24 -6.96
C GLU A 179 22.43 -2.77 -6.67
N TYR A 180 21.54 -1.99 -6.02
CA TYR A 180 21.80 -0.58 -5.66
C TYR A 180 22.34 -0.40 -4.24
N THR A 181 22.61 -1.46 -3.49
CA THR A 181 23.10 -1.39 -2.10
C THR A 181 24.36 -0.52 -1.97
N GLU A 182 25.36 -0.72 -2.81
CA GLU A 182 26.61 0.04 -2.74
C GLU A 182 26.42 1.52 -3.16
N TYR A 183 25.53 1.77 -4.12
CA TYR A 183 25.17 3.14 -4.48
C TYR A 183 24.50 3.88 -3.32
N PHE A 184 23.53 3.27 -2.64
CA PHE A 184 22.92 3.88 -1.47
C PHE A 184 23.89 4.10 -0.31
N LYS A 185 24.85 3.17 -0.10
CA LYS A 185 25.92 3.34 0.89
C LYS A 185 26.80 4.54 0.57
N SER A 186 27.21 4.73 -0.69
CA SER A 186 28.04 5.87 -1.08
C SER A 186 27.31 7.21 -0.85
N VAL A 187 26.03 7.31 -1.22
CA VAL A 187 25.23 8.52 -0.99
C VAL A 187 25.04 8.78 0.51
N ALA A 188 24.83 7.73 1.30
CA ALA A 188 24.68 7.85 2.74
C ALA A 188 25.99 8.33 3.41
N GLU A 189 27.15 7.83 2.96
CA GLU A 189 28.46 8.27 3.44
C GLU A 189 28.69 9.76 3.16
N GLU A 190 28.41 10.22 1.94
CA GLU A 190 28.49 11.64 1.57
C GLU A 190 27.60 12.54 2.45
N ARG A 191 26.50 12.00 2.95
CA ARG A 191 25.53 12.70 3.82
C ARG A 191 25.78 12.51 5.32
N GLY A 192 26.83 11.78 5.71
CA GLY A 192 27.11 11.44 7.10
C GLY A 192 26.02 10.59 7.75
N THR A 193 25.37 9.73 6.97
CA THR A 193 24.19 8.95 7.37
C THR A 193 24.54 7.49 7.61
N ARG A 194 24.08 6.93 8.73
CA ARG A 194 24.29 5.51 9.07
C ARG A 194 23.41 4.63 8.21
N VAL A 195 23.97 3.52 7.71
CA VAL A 195 23.28 2.57 6.85
C VAL A 195 22.92 1.28 7.61
N PHE A 196 21.70 0.81 7.43
CA PHE A 196 21.21 -0.46 7.92
C PHE A 196 20.64 -1.24 6.73
N VAL A 197 21.20 -2.41 6.43
CA VAL A 197 20.75 -3.26 5.33
C VAL A 197 19.69 -4.22 5.88
N ALA A 198 18.56 -4.33 5.21
CA ALA A 198 17.55 -5.32 5.54
C ALA A 198 18.04 -6.72 5.17
N ASP A 199 17.95 -7.66 6.11
CA ASP A 199 18.40 -9.04 5.94
C ASP A 199 17.20 -10.00 6.14
N ASP A 200 16.70 -10.53 5.03
CA ASP A 200 15.55 -11.41 5.01
C ASP A 200 15.80 -12.75 5.70
N SER A 201 17.06 -13.19 5.79
CA SER A 201 17.45 -14.43 6.46
C SER A 201 17.19 -14.40 7.98
N LEU A 202 17.04 -13.21 8.55
CA LEU A 202 16.70 -13.03 9.96
C LEU A 202 15.23 -13.33 10.29
N ILE A 203 14.39 -13.53 9.29
CA ILE A 203 12.95 -13.76 9.46
C ILE A 203 12.61 -15.19 9.07
N SER A 204 12.24 -16.01 10.05
CA SER A 204 11.90 -17.41 9.80
C SER A 204 10.46 -17.58 9.28
N GLU A 205 10.21 -18.67 8.56
CA GLU A 205 8.85 -19.01 8.12
C GLU A 205 7.90 -19.26 9.31
N GLU A 206 8.40 -19.85 10.40
CA GLU A 206 7.65 -20.09 11.63
C GLU A 206 7.16 -18.78 12.26
N TYR A 207 7.99 -17.73 12.18
CA TYR A 207 7.59 -16.40 12.63
C TYR A 207 6.51 -15.81 11.73
N LEU A 208 6.65 -15.91 10.40
CA LEU A 208 5.66 -15.41 9.46
C LEU A 208 4.29 -16.11 9.56
N LYS A 209 4.26 -17.39 9.94
CA LYS A 209 3.02 -18.15 10.18
C LYS A 209 2.20 -17.67 11.38
N GLN A 210 2.77 -16.83 12.25
CA GLN A 210 2.04 -16.27 13.40
C GLN A 210 1.15 -15.08 13.03
N PHE A 211 1.31 -14.52 11.82
CA PHE A 211 0.43 -13.47 11.32
C PHE A 211 -0.87 -14.09 10.75
N ASP A 212 -2.00 -13.39 10.92
CA ASP A 212 -3.30 -13.78 10.37
C ASP A 212 -3.47 -13.40 8.89
N TYR A 213 -2.42 -12.83 8.28
CA TYR A 213 -2.33 -12.46 6.87
C TYR A 213 -0.94 -12.79 6.33
N ARG A 214 -0.83 -12.91 5.01
CA ARG A 214 0.45 -13.27 4.38
C ARG A 214 1.39 -12.08 4.35
N LEU A 215 2.52 -12.21 5.02
CA LEU A 215 3.66 -11.30 4.95
C LEU A 215 4.83 -11.97 4.23
N PHE A 216 5.61 -11.15 3.54
CA PHE A 216 6.88 -11.57 2.97
C PHE A 216 8.02 -11.28 3.97
N PRO A 217 9.07 -12.11 4.03
CA PRO A 217 10.22 -11.89 4.92
C PRO A 217 10.74 -10.46 4.84
N HIS A 218 10.83 -9.93 3.63
CA HIS A 218 11.33 -8.60 3.34
C HIS A 218 10.60 -7.47 4.09
N ASN A 219 9.27 -7.55 4.23
CA ASN A 219 8.54 -6.53 4.98
C ASN A 219 8.94 -6.48 6.46
N CYS A 220 9.16 -7.65 7.05
CA CYS A 220 9.58 -7.77 8.44
C CYS A 220 11.06 -7.40 8.63
N SER A 221 11.95 -7.79 7.72
CA SER A 221 13.38 -7.49 7.79
C SER A 221 13.65 -5.99 7.69
N VAL A 222 12.95 -5.29 6.80
CA VAL A 222 12.98 -3.83 6.68
C VAL A 222 12.53 -3.15 7.97
N ALA A 223 11.44 -3.63 8.58
CA ALA A 223 10.95 -3.08 9.84
C ALA A 223 11.90 -3.39 11.01
N LEU A 224 12.51 -4.57 11.02
CA LEU A 224 13.52 -4.96 12.01
C LEU A 224 14.81 -4.12 11.89
N ALA A 225 15.26 -3.85 10.67
CA ALA A 225 16.39 -2.96 10.41
C ALA A 225 16.08 -1.52 10.87
N ALA A 226 14.84 -1.05 10.70
CA ALA A 226 14.40 0.25 11.22
C ALA A 226 14.40 0.27 12.76
N ALA A 227 13.96 -0.80 13.42
CA ALA A 227 14.05 -0.94 14.89
C ALA A 227 15.51 -0.84 15.36
N ASN A 228 16.43 -1.55 14.70
CA ASN A 228 17.86 -1.50 15.01
C ASN A 228 18.43 -0.08 14.82
N ALA A 229 18.05 0.62 13.74
CA ALA A 229 18.45 2.00 13.49
C ALA A 229 18.01 2.97 14.59
N LEU A 230 16.88 2.68 15.24
CA LEU A 230 16.27 3.46 16.33
C LEU A 230 16.71 2.97 17.73
N GLY A 231 17.55 1.93 17.81
CA GLY A 231 18.04 1.39 19.06
C GLY A 231 16.99 0.56 19.84
N ILE A 232 15.99 0.04 19.15
CA ILE A 232 14.97 -0.84 19.73
C ILE A 232 15.45 -2.29 19.56
N ASP A 233 15.40 -3.07 20.63
CA ASP A 233 15.87 -4.45 20.63
C ASP A 233 15.00 -5.36 19.73
N ARG A 234 15.62 -6.46 19.28
CA ARG A 234 15.02 -7.40 18.36
C ARG A 234 13.74 -8.06 18.89
N GLU A 235 13.74 -8.43 20.18
CA GLU A 235 12.63 -9.16 20.80
C GLU A 235 11.39 -8.28 20.89
N THR A 236 11.56 -7.04 21.34
CA THR A 236 10.51 -6.02 21.32
C THR A 236 9.99 -5.78 19.91
N ALA A 237 10.88 -5.66 18.92
CA ALA A 237 10.48 -5.43 17.54
C ALA A 237 9.65 -6.59 16.96
N LEU A 238 10.09 -7.85 17.16
CA LEU A 238 9.37 -9.03 16.67
C LEU A 238 8.00 -9.17 17.35
N SER A 239 7.94 -9.00 18.69
CA SER A 239 6.66 -9.05 19.42
C SER A 239 5.69 -7.96 18.95
N ALA A 240 6.18 -6.75 18.73
CA ALA A 240 5.37 -5.61 18.27
C ALA A 240 4.80 -5.80 16.87
N MET A 241 5.59 -6.36 15.95
CA MET A 241 5.14 -6.59 14.58
C MET A 241 3.93 -7.53 14.52
N LEU A 242 3.83 -8.52 15.42
CA LEU A 242 2.67 -9.42 15.50
C LEU A 242 1.37 -8.70 15.93
N LYS A 243 1.48 -7.55 16.60
CA LYS A 243 0.35 -6.71 17.02
C LYS A 243 -0.05 -5.68 15.96
N ALA A 244 0.71 -5.57 14.87
CA ALA A 244 0.43 -4.60 13.82
C ALA A 244 -0.86 -4.96 13.07
N HIS A 245 -1.74 -3.99 12.89
CA HIS A 245 -2.93 -4.17 12.07
C HIS A 245 -2.55 -4.45 10.60
N ALA A 246 -3.19 -5.44 10.00
CA ALA A 246 -3.02 -5.71 8.58
C ALA A 246 -3.49 -4.52 7.72
N ASP A 247 -2.86 -4.35 6.56
CA ASP A 247 -3.43 -3.46 5.54
C ASP A 247 -4.83 -4.00 5.14
N PRO A 248 -5.86 -3.14 4.96
CA PRO A 248 -7.19 -3.58 4.57
C PRO A 248 -7.24 -4.46 3.31
N GLY A 249 -6.25 -4.29 2.42
CA GLY A 249 -6.08 -5.11 1.24
C GLY A 249 -5.07 -6.25 1.39
N ALA A 250 -4.59 -6.56 2.59
CA ALA A 250 -3.55 -7.57 2.80
C ALA A 250 -3.92 -8.93 2.18
N LEU A 251 -2.88 -9.60 1.65
CA LEU A 251 -3.03 -10.94 1.09
C LEU A 251 -3.48 -11.92 2.18
N ARG A 252 -4.65 -12.52 2.00
CA ARG A 252 -5.19 -13.54 2.90
C ARG A 252 -5.69 -14.74 2.14
N PHE A 253 -5.52 -15.90 2.75
CA PHE A 253 -6.06 -17.17 2.29
C PHE A 253 -7.19 -17.57 3.24
N TYR A 254 -8.36 -17.82 2.70
CA TYR A 254 -9.52 -18.23 3.45
C TYR A 254 -9.98 -19.62 3.00
N ASP A 255 -9.80 -20.62 3.84
CA ASP A 255 -10.24 -21.97 3.57
C ASP A 255 -11.72 -22.14 3.96
N ILE A 256 -12.53 -22.60 3.03
CA ILE A 256 -13.95 -22.85 3.20
C ILE A 256 -14.22 -24.33 3.00
N SER A 257 -14.75 -25.00 4.02
CA SER A 257 -15.17 -26.38 3.90
C SER A 257 -16.56 -26.47 3.29
N LEU A 258 -16.64 -27.13 2.15
CA LEU A 258 -17.88 -27.35 1.41
C LEU A 258 -18.19 -28.85 1.27
N PRO A 259 -19.49 -29.24 1.19
CA PRO A 259 -19.87 -30.67 1.13
C PRO A 259 -19.28 -31.46 -0.03
N LYS A 260 -18.87 -30.78 -1.11
CA LYS A 260 -18.33 -31.40 -2.33
C LYS A 260 -16.82 -31.15 -2.55
N GLY A 261 -16.11 -30.72 -1.52
CA GLY A 261 -14.68 -30.42 -1.54
C GLY A 261 -14.36 -29.00 -1.11
N ASP A 262 -13.27 -28.85 -0.37
CA ASP A 262 -12.85 -27.56 0.18
C ASP A 262 -12.50 -26.55 -0.91
N CYS A 263 -12.75 -25.27 -0.64
CA CYS A 263 -12.42 -24.15 -1.51
C CYS A 263 -11.49 -23.21 -0.77
N CYS A 264 -10.53 -22.59 -1.47
CA CYS A 264 -9.72 -21.53 -0.92
C CYS A 264 -10.00 -20.21 -1.63
N ILE A 265 -10.33 -19.16 -0.88
CA ILE A 265 -10.45 -17.80 -1.39
C ILE A 265 -9.14 -17.07 -1.11
N VAL A 266 -8.52 -16.56 -2.16
CA VAL A 266 -7.29 -15.76 -2.09
C VAL A 266 -7.65 -14.29 -2.31
N ASN A 267 -7.63 -13.51 -1.24
CA ASN A 267 -7.81 -12.06 -1.34
C ASN A 267 -6.51 -11.41 -1.83
N ALA A 268 -6.36 -11.27 -3.14
CA ALA A 268 -5.21 -10.64 -3.78
C ALA A 268 -5.55 -9.24 -4.35
N PHE A 269 -6.62 -8.60 -3.89
CA PHE A 269 -7.05 -7.29 -4.39
C PHE A 269 -6.04 -6.15 -4.16
N ALA A 270 -5.11 -6.29 -3.19
CA ALA A 270 -4.05 -5.31 -2.97
C ALA A 270 -2.95 -5.39 -4.04
N ALA A 271 -2.77 -6.54 -4.68
CA ALA A 271 -1.89 -6.69 -5.84
C ALA A 271 -2.56 -6.07 -7.06
N ASN A 272 -2.40 -4.77 -7.20
CA ASN A 272 -3.10 -3.96 -8.21
C ASN A 272 -2.54 -4.12 -9.63
N GLU A 273 -1.54 -4.97 -9.84
CA GLU A 273 -0.81 -5.10 -11.09
C GLU A 273 -0.62 -6.56 -11.47
N PRO A 274 -0.49 -6.84 -12.77
CA PRO A 274 -0.28 -8.18 -13.28
C PRO A 274 0.92 -8.91 -12.68
N SER A 275 2.08 -8.25 -12.55
CA SER A 275 3.32 -8.83 -12.01
C SER A 275 3.13 -9.31 -10.57
N SER A 276 2.70 -8.42 -9.67
CA SER A 276 2.42 -8.79 -8.28
C SER A 276 1.35 -9.86 -8.14
N SER A 277 0.33 -9.85 -9.01
CA SER A 277 -0.70 -10.89 -9.03
C SER A 277 -0.15 -12.23 -9.51
N LEU A 278 0.82 -12.23 -10.44
CA LEU A 278 1.52 -13.45 -10.88
C LEU A 278 2.43 -14.01 -9.79
N ASP A 279 3.11 -13.15 -9.03
CA ASP A 279 3.92 -13.59 -7.90
C ASP A 279 3.05 -14.30 -6.84
N ILE A 280 1.89 -13.72 -6.53
CA ILE A 280 0.91 -14.37 -5.65
C ILE A 280 0.41 -15.68 -6.27
N TRP A 281 0.11 -15.70 -7.57
CA TRP A 281 -0.31 -16.91 -8.27
C TRP A 281 0.73 -18.03 -8.20
N ASN A 282 2.00 -17.71 -8.36
CA ASN A 282 3.10 -18.68 -8.22
C ASN A 282 3.16 -19.27 -6.80
N ILE A 283 2.95 -18.46 -5.77
CA ILE A 283 2.83 -18.91 -4.37
C ILE A 283 1.63 -19.85 -4.22
N VAL A 284 0.47 -19.47 -4.75
CA VAL A 284 -0.74 -20.30 -4.74
C VAL A 284 -0.50 -21.65 -5.38
N CYS A 285 0.16 -21.68 -6.54
CA CYS A 285 0.48 -22.93 -7.23
C CYS A 285 1.42 -23.81 -6.43
N SER A 286 2.41 -23.24 -5.75
CA SER A 286 3.37 -24.01 -4.94
C SER A 286 2.75 -24.56 -3.67
N GLU A 287 1.89 -23.81 -3.00
CA GLU A 287 1.28 -24.20 -1.73
C GLU A 287 0.03 -25.08 -1.90
N ARG A 288 -0.69 -24.95 -3.02
CA ARG A 288 -1.99 -25.58 -3.26
C ARG A 288 -2.13 -26.12 -4.70
N PRO A 289 -1.24 -27.04 -5.12
CA PRO A 289 -1.16 -27.48 -6.51
C PRO A 289 -2.45 -28.13 -7.02
N GLU A 290 -3.15 -28.91 -6.19
CA GLU A 290 -4.39 -29.59 -6.59
C GLU A 290 -5.52 -28.57 -6.84
N GLN A 291 -5.72 -27.63 -5.93
CA GLN A 291 -6.80 -26.62 -6.03
C GLN A 291 -6.51 -25.58 -7.12
N SER A 292 -5.22 -25.32 -7.43
CA SER A 292 -4.79 -24.37 -8.47
C SER A 292 -4.85 -24.95 -9.89
N ALA A 293 -5.09 -26.25 -10.06
CA ALA A 293 -5.17 -26.90 -11.38
C ALA A 293 -6.29 -26.33 -12.26
N ASN A 294 -7.41 -25.93 -11.67
CA ASN A 294 -8.58 -25.36 -12.34
C ASN A 294 -9.09 -24.13 -11.56
N PRO A 295 -8.37 -23.00 -11.55
CA PRO A 295 -8.69 -21.89 -10.69
C PRO A 295 -9.90 -21.08 -11.19
N ILE A 296 -10.49 -20.32 -10.28
CA ILE A 296 -11.42 -19.25 -10.60
C ILE A 296 -10.69 -17.93 -10.39
N ILE A 297 -10.58 -17.11 -11.42
CA ILE A 297 -10.03 -15.76 -11.33
C ILE A 297 -11.18 -14.76 -11.35
N LEU A 298 -11.45 -14.18 -10.20
CA LEU A 298 -12.48 -13.15 -10.03
C LEU A 298 -11.84 -11.77 -10.13
N MET A 299 -12.08 -11.07 -11.24
CA MET A 299 -11.59 -9.70 -11.42
C MET A 299 -12.69 -8.68 -11.19
N ASN A 300 -12.47 -7.78 -10.23
CA ASN A 300 -13.32 -6.62 -10.05
C ASN A 300 -12.78 -5.42 -10.87
N CYS A 301 -13.57 -4.99 -11.85
CA CYS A 301 -13.26 -3.89 -12.76
C CYS A 301 -13.90 -2.57 -12.29
N ARG A 302 -13.25 -1.44 -12.65
CA ARG A 302 -13.74 -0.09 -12.33
C ARG A 302 -13.58 0.86 -13.51
N PRO A 303 -14.49 1.82 -13.71
CA PRO A 303 -14.42 2.76 -14.84
C PRO A 303 -13.26 3.76 -14.76
N ASP A 304 -12.79 4.09 -13.55
CA ASP A 304 -11.64 4.95 -13.29
C ASP A 304 -10.28 4.21 -13.36
N ARG A 305 -10.27 2.90 -13.65
CA ARG A 305 -9.10 2.03 -13.70
C ARG A 305 -9.09 1.10 -14.92
N VAL A 306 -9.57 1.59 -16.03
CA VAL A 306 -9.66 0.82 -17.29
C VAL A 306 -8.29 0.33 -17.77
N ASP A 307 -7.23 1.13 -17.58
CA ASP A 307 -5.88 0.75 -17.99
C ASP A 307 -5.35 -0.43 -17.20
N ARG A 308 -5.67 -0.54 -15.91
CA ARG A 308 -5.40 -1.75 -15.12
C ARG A 308 -6.06 -2.98 -15.73
N THR A 309 -7.34 -2.88 -16.11
CA THR A 309 -8.04 -3.99 -16.78
C THR A 309 -7.33 -4.41 -18.06
N LYS A 310 -6.86 -3.46 -18.88
CA LYS A 310 -6.09 -3.75 -20.10
C LYS A 310 -4.75 -4.47 -19.79
N GLN A 311 -4.06 -4.07 -18.73
CA GLN A 311 -2.81 -4.71 -18.31
C GLN A 311 -3.06 -6.17 -17.89
N PHE A 312 -4.11 -6.45 -17.09
CA PHE A 312 -4.46 -7.82 -16.71
C PHE A 312 -4.83 -8.69 -17.92
N VAL A 313 -5.55 -8.12 -18.89
CA VAL A 313 -5.88 -8.77 -20.17
C VAL A 313 -4.61 -9.18 -20.94
N ARG A 314 -3.60 -8.32 -20.93
CA ARG A 314 -2.37 -8.54 -21.70
C ARG A 314 -1.39 -9.45 -20.99
N ASP A 315 -1.19 -9.23 -19.68
CA ASP A 315 -0.02 -9.73 -18.95
C ASP A 315 -0.34 -10.79 -17.89
N PHE A 316 -1.61 -10.96 -17.48
CA PHE A 316 -2.02 -11.89 -16.42
C PHE A 316 -2.85 -13.07 -16.94
N PHE A 317 -4.03 -12.83 -17.51
CA PHE A 317 -4.95 -13.91 -17.89
C PHE A 317 -4.34 -14.94 -18.85
N PRO A 318 -3.53 -14.57 -19.87
CA PRO A 318 -2.92 -15.55 -20.77
C PRO A 318 -1.97 -16.54 -20.08
N LYS A 319 -1.48 -16.18 -18.88
CA LYS A 319 -0.52 -16.99 -18.11
C LYS A 319 -1.18 -17.92 -17.08
N ILE A 320 -2.50 -17.86 -16.93
CA ILE A 320 -3.25 -18.69 -15.97
C ILE A 320 -3.98 -19.79 -16.73
N PRO A 321 -3.47 -21.02 -16.73
CA PRO A 321 -4.10 -22.12 -17.48
C PRO A 321 -5.39 -22.61 -16.78
N ASN A 322 -6.31 -23.14 -17.57
CA ASN A 322 -7.56 -23.78 -17.13
C ASN A 322 -8.45 -22.88 -16.24
N ALA A 323 -8.26 -21.57 -16.31
CA ALA A 323 -8.98 -20.64 -15.45
C ALA A 323 -10.43 -20.44 -15.90
N VAL A 324 -11.35 -20.44 -14.94
CA VAL A 324 -12.65 -19.77 -15.10
C VAL A 324 -12.47 -18.30 -14.79
N ILE A 325 -12.48 -17.46 -15.82
CA ILE A 325 -12.33 -16.01 -15.67
C ILE A 325 -13.71 -15.39 -15.46
N ILE A 326 -13.88 -14.71 -14.32
CA ILE A 326 -15.11 -13.99 -13.97
C ILE A 326 -14.81 -12.50 -13.87
N ALA A 327 -15.47 -11.71 -14.70
CA ALA A 327 -15.37 -10.25 -14.67
C ALA A 327 -16.60 -9.66 -13.96
N ALA A 328 -16.38 -8.95 -12.86
CA ALA A 328 -17.41 -8.28 -12.07
C ALA A 328 -17.11 -6.78 -11.95
N GLY A 329 -18.01 -6.02 -11.33
CA GLY A 329 -17.91 -4.57 -11.20
C GLY A 329 -18.40 -3.84 -12.43
N GLU A 330 -17.68 -2.80 -12.85
CA GLU A 330 -18.06 -1.96 -13.99
C GLU A 330 -16.92 -1.87 -15.03
N SER A 331 -17.26 -1.63 -16.31
CA SER A 331 -16.29 -1.50 -17.41
C SER A 331 -15.48 -2.78 -17.71
N THR A 332 -16.17 -3.92 -17.75
CA THR A 332 -15.59 -5.22 -18.10
C THR A 332 -15.31 -5.41 -19.58
N GLY A 333 -15.75 -4.48 -20.43
CA GLY A 333 -15.74 -4.60 -21.89
C GLY A 333 -14.39 -4.93 -22.52
N ASN A 334 -13.25 -4.55 -21.88
CA ASN A 334 -11.92 -4.92 -22.39
C ASN A 334 -11.65 -6.43 -22.26
N ILE A 335 -12.14 -7.06 -21.20
CA ILE A 335 -12.00 -8.52 -20.99
C ILE A 335 -12.90 -9.24 -21.98
N THR A 336 -14.16 -8.81 -22.13
CA THR A 336 -15.13 -9.38 -23.06
C THR A 336 -14.62 -9.33 -24.51
N LYS A 337 -14.05 -8.18 -24.93
CA LYS A 337 -13.46 -8.03 -26.26
C LYS A 337 -12.24 -8.95 -26.45
N ALA A 338 -11.39 -9.07 -25.45
CA ALA A 338 -10.20 -9.90 -25.52
C ALA A 338 -10.57 -11.39 -25.62
N GLU A 339 -11.56 -11.84 -24.86
CA GLU A 339 -12.09 -13.21 -24.94
C GLU A 339 -12.67 -13.49 -26.33
N ALA A 340 -13.53 -12.61 -26.86
CA ALA A 340 -14.10 -12.73 -28.19
C ALA A 340 -13.04 -12.79 -29.31
N HIS A 341 -11.83 -12.25 -29.08
CA HIS A 341 -10.68 -12.35 -29.98
C HIS A 341 -9.75 -13.52 -29.67
N GLY A 342 -10.12 -14.45 -28.78
CA GLY A 342 -9.33 -15.64 -28.43
C GLY A 342 -8.02 -15.34 -27.71
N ARG A 343 -7.93 -14.22 -26.97
CA ARG A 343 -6.71 -13.83 -26.25
C ARG A 343 -6.44 -14.64 -24.99
N PHE A 344 -7.37 -15.50 -24.59
CA PHE A 344 -7.24 -16.40 -23.43
C PHE A 344 -7.33 -17.87 -23.87
N PRO A 345 -6.42 -18.35 -24.74
CA PRO A 345 -6.55 -19.68 -25.35
C PRO A 345 -6.49 -20.83 -24.35
N ASN A 346 -5.91 -20.57 -23.17
CA ASN A 346 -5.75 -21.54 -22.09
C ASN A 346 -6.84 -21.43 -21.00
N ALA A 347 -7.78 -20.49 -21.10
CA ALA A 347 -8.88 -20.37 -20.16
C ALA A 347 -9.94 -21.44 -20.44
N ASP A 348 -10.49 -22.02 -19.38
CA ASP A 348 -11.60 -22.98 -19.47
C ASP A 348 -12.90 -22.24 -19.88
N ARG A 349 -13.15 -21.07 -19.24
CA ARG A 349 -14.41 -20.37 -19.42
C ARG A 349 -14.29 -18.89 -19.05
N TYR A 350 -15.05 -18.04 -19.75
CA TYR A 350 -15.29 -16.64 -19.39
C TYR A 350 -16.74 -16.40 -18.98
N ILE A 351 -16.97 -15.66 -17.88
CA ILE A 351 -18.29 -15.27 -17.38
C ILE A 351 -18.26 -13.76 -17.11
N ASN A 352 -19.13 -13.03 -17.81
CA ASN A 352 -19.31 -11.60 -17.56
C ASN A 352 -20.47 -11.36 -16.57
N LEU A 353 -20.14 -10.74 -15.45
CA LEU A 353 -21.08 -10.33 -14.40
C LEU A 353 -21.01 -8.82 -14.17
N GLU A 354 -20.85 -8.06 -15.24
CA GLU A 354 -20.83 -6.59 -15.16
C GLU A 354 -22.12 -6.06 -14.51
N LYS A 355 -21.94 -5.16 -13.53
CA LYS A 355 -23.03 -4.51 -12.77
C LYS A 355 -23.98 -5.47 -12.05
N GLN A 356 -23.59 -6.72 -11.86
CA GLN A 356 -24.37 -7.65 -11.05
C GLN A 356 -24.13 -7.41 -9.55
N SER A 357 -25.16 -7.70 -8.73
CA SER A 357 -25.03 -7.60 -7.27
C SER A 357 -24.09 -8.65 -6.70
N PRO A 358 -23.50 -8.44 -5.51
CA PRO A 358 -22.64 -9.42 -4.85
C PRO A 358 -23.32 -10.78 -4.66
N GLU A 359 -24.63 -10.80 -4.37
CA GLU A 359 -25.42 -12.02 -4.20
C GLU A 359 -25.50 -12.80 -5.51
N LYS A 360 -25.70 -12.09 -6.64
CA LYS A 360 -25.75 -12.71 -7.97
C LYS A 360 -24.39 -13.27 -8.39
N VAL A 361 -23.31 -12.57 -8.07
CA VAL A 361 -21.94 -13.05 -8.28
C VAL A 361 -21.73 -14.32 -7.46
N LEU A 362 -22.09 -14.32 -6.17
CA LEU A 362 -22.00 -15.49 -5.30
C LEU A 362 -22.81 -16.69 -5.80
N GLU A 363 -24.06 -16.47 -6.23
CA GLU A 363 -24.88 -17.55 -6.80
C GLU A 363 -24.22 -18.21 -8.02
N THR A 364 -23.56 -17.41 -8.86
CA THR A 364 -22.83 -17.91 -10.04
C THR A 364 -21.59 -18.69 -9.63
N LEU A 365 -20.91 -18.27 -8.56
CA LEU A 365 -19.70 -18.90 -8.04
C LEU A 365 -19.99 -20.22 -7.29
N LYS A 366 -21.05 -20.30 -6.49
CA LYS A 366 -21.37 -21.45 -5.63
C LYS A 366 -21.18 -22.82 -6.29
N PRO A 367 -21.71 -23.09 -7.50
CA PRO A 367 -21.53 -24.40 -8.14
C PRO A 367 -20.11 -24.68 -8.63
N LEU A 368 -19.26 -23.65 -8.71
CA LEU A 368 -17.88 -23.72 -9.21
C LEU A 368 -16.85 -23.86 -8.08
N LEU A 369 -17.19 -23.51 -6.83
CA LEU A 369 -16.25 -23.42 -5.70
C LEU A 369 -15.61 -24.77 -5.31
N PRO A 370 -16.33 -25.91 -5.25
CA PRO A 370 -15.78 -27.13 -4.66
C PRO A 370 -14.47 -27.58 -5.32
N GLY A 371 -13.44 -27.82 -4.50
CA GLY A 371 -12.13 -28.28 -4.93
C GLY A 371 -11.28 -27.25 -5.65
N ARG A 372 -11.65 -25.97 -5.67
CA ARG A 372 -10.98 -24.93 -6.44
C ARG A 372 -10.46 -23.77 -5.57
N ILE A 373 -9.59 -22.98 -6.15
CA ILE A 373 -9.16 -21.68 -5.66
C ILE A 373 -9.99 -20.58 -6.35
N VAL A 374 -10.42 -19.60 -5.57
CA VAL A 374 -10.94 -18.32 -6.08
C VAL A 374 -9.92 -17.23 -5.78
N MET A 375 -9.17 -16.83 -6.78
CA MET A 375 -8.24 -15.70 -6.64
C MET A 375 -8.92 -14.39 -7.04
N CYS A 376 -9.08 -13.49 -6.06
CA CYS A 376 -9.69 -12.18 -6.25
C CYS A 376 -8.63 -11.16 -6.63
N VAL A 377 -8.75 -10.56 -7.83
CA VAL A 377 -7.76 -9.62 -8.40
C VAL A 377 -8.41 -8.32 -8.88
N GLY A 378 -7.58 -7.33 -9.21
CA GLY A 378 -8.02 -6.05 -9.75
C GLY A 378 -8.19 -5.00 -8.67
N ASN A 379 -9.41 -4.60 -8.36
CA ASN A 379 -9.68 -3.53 -7.41
C ASN A 379 -10.54 -4.03 -6.25
N ILE A 380 -10.13 -3.74 -5.00
CA ILE A 380 -10.99 -4.06 -3.85
C ILE A 380 -12.19 -3.12 -3.74
N HIS A 381 -12.03 -1.87 -4.17
CA HIS A 381 -13.10 -0.86 -4.11
C HIS A 381 -14.21 -1.10 -5.14
N GLY A 382 -15.36 -0.51 -4.88
CA GLY A 382 -16.57 -0.75 -5.66
C GLY A 382 -17.20 -2.08 -5.27
N SER A 383 -17.38 -2.99 -6.22
CA SER A 383 -18.00 -4.30 -5.97
C SER A 383 -17.06 -5.33 -5.32
N GLY A 384 -15.74 -5.08 -5.26
CA GLY A 384 -14.76 -6.09 -4.80
C GLY A 384 -14.96 -6.47 -3.33
N GLU A 385 -15.03 -5.50 -2.43
CA GLU A 385 -15.22 -5.73 -0.99
C GLU A 385 -16.58 -6.40 -0.69
N PRO A 386 -17.73 -5.92 -1.21
CA PRO A 386 -19.00 -6.61 -1.02
C PRO A 386 -19.03 -8.04 -1.56
N ILE A 387 -18.39 -8.30 -2.69
CA ILE A 387 -18.31 -9.68 -3.23
C ILE A 387 -17.46 -10.56 -2.32
N LEU A 388 -16.32 -10.08 -1.85
CA LEU A 388 -15.47 -10.81 -0.90
C LEU A 388 -16.25 -11.12 0.39
N HIS A 389 -16.96 -10.15 0.95
CA HIS A 389 -17.81 -10.35 2.15
C HIS A 389 -18.86 -11.43 1.90
N ALA A 390 -19.57 -11.39 0.78
CA ALA A 390 -20.56 -12.41 0.45
C ALA A 390 -19.96 -13.82 0.35
N LEU A 391 -18.75 -13.96 -0.18
CA LEU A 391 -18.02 -15.23 -0.23
C LEU A 391 -17.65 -15.74 1.17
N LEU A 392 -17.13 -14.84 2.03
CA LEU A 392 -16.73 -15.19 3.39
C LEU A 392 -17.92 -15.53 4.28
N GLU A 393 -19.02 -14.79 4.18
CA GLU A 393 -20.27 -15.09 4.86
C GLU A 393 -20.84 -16.45 4.44
N TYR A 394 -20.78 -16.76 3.14
CA TYR A 394 -21.16 -18.08 2.64
C TYR A 394 -20.32 -19.20 3.28
N GLY A 395 -19.00 -18.96 3.42
CA GLY A 395 -18.06 -19.86 4.11
C GLY A 395 -18.18 -19.84 5.63
N ARG A 396 -19.03 -18.99 6.23
CA ARG A 396 -19.13 -18.75 7.69
C ARG A 396 -17.81 -18.35 8.32
N LEU A 397 -16.98 -17.61 7.58
CA LEU A 397 -15.71 -17.09 8.03
C LEU A 397 -15.85 -15.69 8.61
N PRO A 398 -14.96 -15.27 9.53
CA PRO A 398 -14.96 -13.91 10.03
C PRO A 398 -14.72 -12.91 8.89
N LEU A 399 -15.47 -11.83 8.88
CA LEU A 399 -15.30 -10.76 7.90
C LEU A 399 -14.05 -9.94 8.26
N PRO A 400 -13.25 -9.53 7.27
CA PRO A 400 -12.19 -8.55 7.49
C PRO A 400 -12.81 -7.21 7.90
N GLU A 401 -12.03 -6.38 8.59
CA GLU A 401 -12.49 -5.03 8.87
C GLU A 401 -12.84 -4.28 7.58
N PRO A 402 -13.95 -3.54 7.56
CA PRO A 402 -14.39 -2.81 6.38
C PRO A 402 -13.34 -1.76 6.00
N ILE A 403 -13.02 -1.68 4.71
CA ILE A 403 -12.07 -0.70 4.17
C ILE A 403 -12.58 0.72 4.36
N PHE A 404 -13.91 0.89 4.26
CA PHE A 404 -14.58 2.15 4.57
C PHE A 404 -15.71 1.88 5.57
N ARG A 405 -15.70 2.60 6.71
CA ARG A 405 -16.89 2.69 7.56
C ARG A 405 -17.86 3.66 6.89
N GLU A 406 -19.06 3.20 6.57
CA GLU A 406 -20.15 4.11 6.15
C GLU A 406 -20.31 5.20 7.21
N ARG A 407 -20.23 6.45 6.78
CA ARG A 407 -20.60 7.57 7.68
C ARG A 407 -22.04 7.34 8.14
N ARG A 408 -22.23 6.93 9.38
CA ARG A 408 -23.52 7.10 10.02
C ARG A 408 -23.87 8.59 9.86
N LYS A 409 -24.86 8.86 8.99
CA LYS A 409 -25.48 10.18 8.92
C LYS A 409 -26.01 10.46 10.32
N SER A 410 -25.30 11.21 11.13
CA SER A 410 -25.84 11.80 12.33
C SER A 410 -26.96 12.73 11.86
N ARG A 411 -28.17 12.26 11.97
CA ARG A 411 -29.34 13.15 11.99
C ARG A 411 -29.24 13.95 13.30
N HIS A 412 -28.87 15.19 13.17
CA HIS A 412 -29.28 16.29 14.05
C HIS A 412 -29.38 17.54 13.18
#